data_226c32e4e33bc5ca4052738a1bc78375
#
_entry.id   226c32e4e33bc5ca4052738a1bc78375
#
_cell.length_a   1.000
_cell.length_b   1.000
_cell.length_c   1.000
_cell.angle_alpha   90.00
_cell.angle_beta   90.00
_cell.angle_gamma   90.00
#
_symmetry.space_group_name_H-M   'P 1'
#
loop_
_entity.id
_entity.type
_entity.pdbx_description
1 polymer ?
#
loop_
_entity_poly.entity_id
_entity_poly.type
_entity_poly.pdbx_seq_one_letter_code
_entity_poly.pdbx_strand_id
1 'polypeptide(L)'
;MSTEETKFTVGKTTFYQGENQTHPLFRIEPGIPCQSAREQASGSMGYARDMTLDGLMEDKPQLIWASHYLCALAKALMDDAELGMMKNP
;
A
#
# COMPACT_ATOMS: atom_id res chain seq x y z
N MET A 1 22.26 25.29 0.04
CA MET A 1 21.21 24.51 -0.59
C MET A 1 21.14 23.13 0.00
N SER A 2 20.01 22.81 0.46
CA SER A 2 19.82 21.50 1.04
C SER A 2 19.60 20.47 -0.05
N THR A 3 20.41 19.45 -0.04
CA THR A 3 20.17 18.31 -0.90
C THR A 3 19.58 17.23 -0.04
N GLU A 4 18.30 17.33 0.16
CA GLU A 4 17.63 16.21 0.83
C GLU A 4 17.77 14.98 -0.03
N GLU A 5 18.36 13.97 0.55
CA GLU A 5 18.44 12.70 -0.14
C GLU A 5 17.04 12.14 -0.34
N THR A 6 16.71 11.82 -1.56
CA THR A 6 15.48 11.11 -1.84
C THR A 6 15.60 9.69 -1.32
N LYS A 7 14.63 9.27 -0.54
CA LYS A 7 14.57 7.91 -0.06
C LYS A 7 13.62 7.10 -0.93
N PHE A 8 13.89 5.82 -1.02
CA PHE A 8 13.16 4.93 -1.92
C PHE A 8 12.68 3.69 -1.18
N THR A 9 11.63 3.08 -1.71
CA THR A 9 11.17 1.80 -1.19
C THR A 9 12.26 0.75 -1.34
N VAL A 10 12.20 -0.25 -0.46
CA VAL A 10 13.23 -1.27 -0.36
C VAL A 10 12.89 -2.52 -1.17
N GLY A 11 11.61 -2.78 -1.37
CA GLY A 11 11.16 -3.95 -2.11
C GLY A 11 11.08 -5.21 -1.27
N LYS A 12 10.89 -5.08 0.02
CA LYS A 12 10.81 -6.22 0.93
C LYS A 12 9.40 -6.52 1.42
N THR A 13 8.50 -5.53 1.34
CA THR A 13 7.17 -5.70 1.86
C THR A 13 6.31 -6.45 0.84
N THR A 14 5.70 -7.53 1.30
CA THR A 14 4.81 -8.33 0.47
C THR A 14 3.39 -8.22 0.99
N PHE A 15 2.44 -8.54 0.14
CA PHE A 15 1.04 -8.49 0.53
C PHE A 15 0.24 -9.50 -0.27
N TYR A 16 -0.96 -9.80 0.20
CA TYR A 16 -1.82 -10.82 -0.37
C TYR A 16 -1.22 -12.19 -0.33
N GLN A 17 -1.21 -12.75 0.86
CA GLN A 17 -0.97 -14.16 1.01
C GLN A 17 -2.34 -14.81 1.13
N GLY A 18 -2.72 -15.60 0.14
CA GLY A 18 -4.02 -16.26 0.16
C GLY A 18 -4.07 -17.30 1.26
N GLU A 19 -5.28 -17.69 1.59
CA GLU A 19 -5.52 -18.76 2.55
C GLU A 19 -4.80 -20.03 2.11
N ASN A 20 -4.08 -20.66 3.03
CA ASN A 20 -3.32 -21.88 2.76
C ASN A 20 -2.21 -21.69 1.73
N GLN A 21 -1.84 -20.47 1.45
CA GLN A 21 -0.72 -20.18 0.56
C GLN A 21 0.54 -19.96 1.39
N THR A 22 1.66 -20.43 0.86
CA THR A 22 2.94 -20.26 1.51
C THR A 22 3.69 -19.04 0.97
N HIS A 23 3.20 -18.47 -0.11
CA HIS A 23 3.87 -17.33 -0.75
C HIS A 23 2.89 -16.19 -0.95
N PRO A 24 3.34 -14.95 -0.74
CA PRO A 24 2.51 -13.80 -1.07
C PRO A 24 2.37 -13.65 -2.59
N LEU A 25 1.30 -12.99 -3.01
CA LEU A 25 1.05 -12.79 -4.43
C LEU A 25 1.78 -11.56 -4.97
N PHE A 26 2.01 -10.56 -4.13
CA PHE A 26 2.56 -9.29 -4.57
C PHE A 26 3.66 -8.81 -3.65
N ARG A 27 4.52 -7.99 -4.20
CA ARG A 27 5.58 -7.33 -3.45
C ARG A 27 5.67 -5.89 -3.94
N ILE A 28 5.97 -4.98 -3.03
CA ILE A 28 6.23 -3.61 -3.40
C ILE A 28 7.55 -3.53 -4.16
N GLU A 29 7.54 -2.87 -5.30
CA GLU A 29 8.73 -2.71 -6.12
C GLU A 29 9.74 -1.83 -5.39
N PRO A 30 11.03 -2.18 -5.42
CA PRO A 30 12.06 -1.29 -4.87
C PRO A 30 12.27 -0.10 -5.79
N GLY A 31 12.82 0.98 -5.23
CA GLY A 31 13.18 2.14 -6.03
C GLY A 31 12.08 3.15 -6.27
N ILE A 32 10.94 3.00 -5.61
CA ILE A 32 9.88 4.00 -5.70
C ILE A 32 10.18 5.09 -4.66
N PRO A 33 10.17 6.37 -5.05
CA PRO A 33 10.37 7.42 -4.04
C PRO A 33 9.37 7.28 -2.90
N CYS A 34 9.85 7.35 -1.67
CA CYS A 34 9.00 7.13 -0.50
C CYS A 34 7.82 8.09 -0.46
N GLN A 35 8.03 9.32 -0.90
CA GLN A 35 6.95 10.29 -0.95
C GLN A 35 5.85 9.84 -1.92
N SER A 36 6.26 9.34 -3.09
CA SER A 36 5.28 8.83 -4.06
C SER A 36 4.53 7.63 -3.52
N ALA A 37 5.22 6.73 -2.83
CA ALA A 37 4.58 5.57 -2.23
C ALA A 37 3.55 5.99 -1.18
N ARG A 38 3.87 6.99 -0.36
CA ARG A 38 2.95 7.51 0.64
C ARG A 38 1.73 8.18 0.00
N GLU A 39 1.95 8.92 -1.07
CA GLU A 39 0.85 9.56 -1.78
C GLU A 39 -0.09 8.53 -2.39
N GLN A 40 0.47 7.48 -2.99
CA GLN A 40 -0.35 6.40 -3.52
C GLN A 40 -1.11 5.66 -2.42
N ALA A 41 -0.46 5.45 -1.29
CA ALA A 41 -1.12 4.81 -0.15
C ALA A 41 -2.29 5.66 0.35
N SER A 42 -2.08 6.96 0.46
CA SER A 42 -3.13 7.87 0.89
C SER A 42 -4.32 7.87 -0.07
N GLY A 43 -4.03 7.92 -1.37
CA GLY A 43 -5.08 7.86 -2.39
C GLY A 43 -5.85 6.55 -2.33
N SER A 44 -5.13 5.44 -2.19
CA SER A 44 -5.77 4.12 -2.09
C SER A 44 -6.67 4.02 -0.87
N MET A 45 -6.26 4.59 0.26
CA MET A 45 -7.09 4.61 1.46
C MET A 45 -8.35 5.43 1.25
N GLY A 46 -8.25 6.54 0.54
CA GLY A 46 -9.41 7.36 0.22
C GLY A 46 -10.42 6.60 -0.61
N TYR A 47 -9.95 5.91 -1.66
CA TYR A 47 -10.83 5.08 -2.48
C TYR A 47 -11.43 3.93 -1.67
N ALA A 48 -10.64 3.32 -0.81
CA ALA A 48 -11.12 2.22 0.03
C ALA A 48 -12.25 2.67 0.95
N ARG A 49 -12.11 3.86 1.53
CA ARG A 49 -13.14 4.43 2.38
C ARG A 49 -14.43 4.63 1.61
N ASP A 50 -14.34 5.23 0.42
CA ASP A 50 -15.51 5.50 -0.40
C ASP A 50 -16.19 4.20 -0.82
N MET A 51 -15.42 3.21 -1.23
CA MET A 51 -15.96 1.92 -1.65
C MET A 51 -16.63 1.18 -0.50
N THR A 52 -16.07 1.29 0.70
CA THR A 52 -16.67 0.67 1.88
C THR A 52 -18.03 1.28 2.17
N LEU A 53 -18.12 2.60 2.14
CA LEU A 53 -19.38 3.29 2.37
C LEU A 53 -20.42 2.91 1.31
N ASP A 54 -20.03 2.96 0.05
CA ASP A 54 -20.92 2.62 -1.05
C ASP A 54 -21.37 1.16 -0.97
N GLY A 55 -20.45 0.28 -0.63
CA GLY A 55 -20.76 -1.14 -0.49
C GLY A 55 -21.75 -1.42 0.61
N LEU A 56 -21.64 -0.70 1.73
CA LEU A 56 -22.58 -0.84 2.84
C LEU A 56 -23.94 -0.24 2.51
N MET A 57 -23.94 0.95 1.89
CA MET A 57 -25.20 1.65 1.61
C MET A 57 -25.97 1.00 0.47
N GLU A 58 -25.29 0.43 -0.51
CA GLU A 58 -25.92 -0.16 -1.69
C GLU A 58 -25.98 -1.68 -1.63
N ASP A 59 -25.53 -2.26 -0.52
CA ASP A 59 -25.50 -3.72 -0.32
C ASP A 59 -24.73 -4.42 -1.45
N LYS A 60 -23.51 -3.92 -1.71
CA LYS A 60 -22.65 -4.50 -2.73
C LYS A 60 -21.38 -5.05 -2.10
N PRO A 61 -21.37 -6.34 -1.73
CA PRO A 61 -20.19 -6.93 -1.07
C PRO A 61 -18.91 -6.83 -1.89
N GLN A 62 -19.00 -6.82 -3.21
CA GLN A 62 -17.81 -6.71 -4.04
C GLN A 62 -17.07 -5.39 -3.85
N LEU A 63 -17.77 -4.31 -3.49
CA LEU A 63 -17.12 -3.04 -3.19
C LEU A 63 -16.37 -3.11 -1.87
N ILE A 64 -16.91 -3.84 -0.92
CA ILE A 64 -16.25 -4.05 0.37
C ILE A 64 -14.97 -4.87 0.17
N TRP A 65 -15.04 -5.91 -0.65
CA TRP A 65 -13.85 -6.70 -0.98
C TRP A 65 -12.80 -5.87 -1.68
N ALA A 66 -13.22 -5.01 -2.63
CA ALA A 66 -12.29 -4.13 -3.34
C ALA A 66 -11.60 -3.17 -2.36
N SER A 67 -12.34 -2.65 -1.38
CA SER A 67 -11.75 -1.77 -0.38
C SER A 67 -10.72 -2.49 0.47
N HIS A 68 -10.99 -3.76 0.78
CA HIS A 68 -10.04 -4.59 1.53
C HIS A 68 -8.72 -4.72 0.76
N TYR A 69 -8.79 -4.97 -0.54
CA TYR A 69 -7.61 -5.07 -1.38
C TYR A 69 -6.82 -3.76 -1.43
N LEU A 70 -7.52 -2.65 -1.55
CA LEU A 70 -6.85 -1.34 -1.57
C LEU A 70 -6.19 -1.02 -0.22
N CYS A 71 -6.81 -1.42 0.89
CA CYS A 71 -6.20 -1.24 2.21
C CYS A 71 -4.91 -2.04 2.35
N ALA A 72 -4.90 -3.28 1.85
CA ALA A 72 -3.71 -4.11 1.93
C ALA A 72 -2.57 -3.50 1.10
N LEU A 73 -2.88 -3.00 -0.10
CA LEU A 73 -1.89 -2.32 -0.93
C LEU A 73 -1.38 -1.06 -0.23
N ALA A 74 -2.27 -0.25 0.32
CA ALA A 74 -1.88 0.98 0.99
C ALA A 74 -0.98 0.69 2.18
N LYS A 75 -1.31 -0.32 2.97
CA LYS A 75 -0.48 -0.68 4.12
C LYS A 75 0.90 -1.14 3.67
N ALA A 76 0.97 -1.97 2.63
CA ALA A 76 2.24 -2.46 2.13
C ALA A 76 3.12 -1.31 1.62
N LEU A 77 2.53 -0.36 0.90
CA LEU A 77 3.25 0.81 0.42
C LEU A 77 3.82 1.64 1.58
N MET A 78 3.01 1.87 2.62
CA MET A 78 3.46 2.62 3.79
C MET A 78 4.56 1.88 4.52
N ASP A 79 4.40 0.58 4.70
CA ASP A 79 5.39 -0.23 5.42
C ASP A 79 6.73 -0.23 4.68
N ASP A 80 6.71 -0.41 3.36
CA ASP A 80 7.96 -0.44 2.62
C ASP A 80 8.59 0.94 2.51
N ALA A 81 7.79 1.98 2.41
CA ALA A 81 8.29 3.35 2.45
C ALA A 81 8.96 3.64 3.79
N GLU A 82 8.38 3.14 4.88
CA GLU A 82 8.97 3.30 6.21
C GLU A 82 10.34 2.62 6.26
N LEU A 83 10.45 1.42 5.71
CA LEU A 83 11.74 0.74 5.63
C LEU A 83 12.75 1.57 4.85
N GLY A 84 12.31 2.17 3.75
CA GLY A 84 13.17 3.02 2.94
C GLY A 84 13.62 4.28 3.68
N MET A 85 12.72 4.87 4.46
CA MET A 85 13.05 6.06 5.25
C MET A 85 14.06 5.75 6.36
N MET A 86 14.01 4.55 6.90
CA MET A 86 14.91 4.14 7.97
C MET A 86 16.27 3.71 7.47
N LYS A 87 16.40 3.49 6.18
CA LYS A 87 17.65 3.00 5.62
C LYS A 87 18.68 4.12 5.60
N ASN A 88 19.84 3.86 6.16
CA ASN A 88 20.94 4.81 6.13
C ASN A 88 21.67 4.74 4.79
N PRO A 89 22.11 5.88 4.28
CA PRO A 89 22.90 5.92 3.06
C PRO A 89 24.25 5.24 3.25
#